data_82953ac51790c48c9c108cd86a888a48
#
_entry.id   82953ac51790c48c9c108cd86a888a48
#
_cell.length_a   1.000
_cell.length_b   1.000
_cell.length_c   1.000
_cell.angle_alpha   90.00
_cell.angle_beta   90.00
_cell.angle_gamma   90.00
#
_symmetry.space_group_name_H-M   'P 1'
#
loop_
_entity.id
_entity.type
_entity.pdbx_description
1 polymer ?
#
loop_
_entity_poly.entity_id
_entity_poly.type
_entity_poly.pdbx_seq_one_letter_code
_entity_poly.pdbx_strand_id
1 'polypeptide(L)'
;FKKFCQNAIDAQKTGGQDNFEEAWRKLTDAINEKQGQYFFPRSSVPASLNSQGNVKFDSPVATKEKVYLLYKGEDTNLKYETYQKIVLDHMKESYGLCDYVSPMINTDKKFVFIIDEINRGEISKIFGELFFSIDPGYRGEKGSVSTQYANLHETDEKFYIPENVYLIGTMND
;
A
#
# COMPACT_ATOMS: atom_id res chain seq x y z
N PHE A 1 16.82 7.57 -3.94
CA PHE A 1 15.86 8.67 -4.05
C PHE A 1 14.42 8.18 -3.82
N LYS A 2 13.93 7.14 -4.54
CA LYS A 2 12.57 6.57 -4.35
C LYS A 2 12.26 6.30 -2.87
N LYS A 3 13.17 5.63 -2.15
CA LYS A 3 13.02 5.35 -0.71
C LYS A 3 12.94 6.63 0.13
N PHE A 4 13.68 7.67 -0.24
CA PHE A 4 13.61 8.97 0.45
C PHE A 4 12.24 9.62 0.27
N CYS A 5 11.70 9.63 -0.95
CA CYS A 5 10.36 10.15 -1.21
C CYS A 5 9.28 9.35 -0.45
N GLN A 6 9.39 8.03 -0.42
CA GLN A 6 8.47 7.18 0.34
C GLN A 6 8.53 7.49 1.83
N ASN A 7 9.72 7.62 2.40
CA ASN A 7 9.88 8.04 3.80
C ASN A 7 9.28 9.43 4.07
N ALA A 8 9.38 10.36 3.11
CA ALA A 8 8.78 11.69 3.25
C ALA A 8 7.24 11.63 3.24
N ILE A 9 6.65 10.75 2.42
CA ILE A 9 5.20 10.50 2.41
C ILE A 9 4.76 9.90 3.74
N ASP A 10 5.45 8.86 4.21
CA ASP A 10 5.07 8.15 5.43
C ASP A 10 5.24 9.01 6.68
N ALA A 11 6.27 9.86 6.71
CA ALA A 11 6.50 10.78 7.82
C ALA A 11 5.46 11.92 7.93
N GLN A 12 4.67 12.16 6.89
CA GLN A 12 3.52 13.09 6.97
C GLN A 12 2.32 12.48 7.67
N LYS A 13 2.21 11.16 7.69
CA LYS A 13 1.10 10.44 8.32
C LYS A 13 1.24 10.48 9.82
N THR A 14 0.21 10.94 10.53
CA THR A 14 0.17 10.99 11.99
C THR A 14 -1.17 10.50 12.52
N GLY A 15 -1.17 9.79 13.64
CA GLY A 15 -2.38 9.41 14.36
C GLY A 15 -3.25 8.35 13.69
N GLY A 16 -2.78 7.70 12.64
CA GLY A 16 -3.50 6.59 12.00
C GLY A 16 -3.44 5.29 12.82
N GLN A 17 -4.45 4.45 12.66
CA GLN A 17 -4.49 3.12 13.24
C GLN A 17 -4.86 2.12 12.14
N ASP A 18 -3.93 1.23 11.82
CA ASP A 18 -4.09 0.18 10.83
C ASP A 18 -3.16 -0.98 11.17
N ASN A 19 -3.73 -2.10 11.60
CA ASN A 19 -2.99 -3.33 11.84
C ASN A 19 -3.51 -4.49 10.97
N PHE A 20 -4.12 -4.15 9.83
CA PHE A 20 -4.73 -5.13 8.92
C PHE A 20 -3.73 -6.20 8.46
N GLU A 21 -2.53 -5.81 8.08
CA GLU A 21 -1.50 -6.74 7.59
C GLU A 21 -1.13 -7.81 8.65
N GLU A 22 -1.01 -7.39 9.90
CA GLU A 22 -0.71 -8.31 11.00
C GLU A 22 -1.87 -9.27 11.26
N ALA A 23 -3.11 -8.75 11.31
CA ALA A 23 -4.30 -9.56 11.52
C ALA A 23 -4.55 -10.53 10.35
N TRP A 24 -4.34 -10.07 9.10
CA TRP A 24 -4.44 -10.91 7.92
C TRP A 24 -3.43 -12.06 7.94
N ARG A 25 -2.18 -11.77 8.29
CA ARG A 25 -1.14 -12.80 8.43
C ARG A 25 -1.53 -13.85 9.47
N LYS A 26 -1.97 -13.43 10.67
CA LYS A 26 -2.43 -14.35 11.72
C LYS A 26 -3.59 -15.26 11.23
N LEU A 27 -4.55 -14.68 10.51
CA LEU A 27 -5.65 -15.44 9.93
C LEU A 27 -5.16 -16.46 8.89
N THR A 28 -4.30 -16.03 7.97
CA THR A 28 -3.79 -16.92 6.89
C THR A 28 -2.92 -18.03 7.46
N ASP A 29 -2.12 -17.76 8.48
CA ASP A 29 -1.35 -18.77 9.19
C ASP A 29 -2.27 -19.83 9.82
N ALA A 30 -3.35 -19.41 10.49
CA ALA A 30 -4.33 -20.32 11.10
C ALA A 30 -5.10 -21.14 10.06
N ILE A 31 -5.42 -20.57 8.88
CA ILE A 31 -6.06 -21.32 7.78
C ILE A 31 -5.12 -22.40 7.24
N ASN A 32 -3.83 -22.07 7.07
CA ASN A 32 -2.83 -23.01 6.60
C ASN A 32 -2.62 -24.18 7.57
N GLU A 33 -2.58 -23.93 8.88
CA GLU A 33 -2.47 -24.96 9.91
C GLU A 33 -3.64 -25.97 9.86
N LYS A 34 -4.83 -25.54 9.46
CA LYS A 34 -6.02 -26.39 9.34
C LYS A 34 -6.13 -27.13 7.99
N GLN A 35 -5.14 -27.01 7.10
CA GLN A 35 -5.03 -27.76 5.85
C GLN A 35 -6.32 -27.76 4.99
N GLY A 36 -6.98 -26.60 4.86
CA GLY A 36 -8.21 -26.46 4.07
C GLY A 36 -9.51 -26.85 4.79
N GLN A 37 -9.45 -27.13 6.08
CA GLN A 37 -10.63 -27.42 6.93
C GLN A 37 -10.85 -26.30 7.97
N TYR A 38 -10.64 -25.05 7.57
CA TYR A 38 -10.88 -23.90 8.42
C TYR A 38 -12.34 -23.43 8.29
N PHE A 39 -13.05 -23.33 9.40
CA PHE A 39 -14.44 -22.87 9.42
C PHE A 39 -14.55 -21.50 10.08
N PHE A 40 -15.13 -20.56 9.36
CA PHE A 40 -15.50 -19.27 9.93
C PHE A 40 -16.79 -19.37 10.76
N PRO A 41 -16.95 -18.60 11.84
CA PRO A 41 -18.10 -18.74 12.75
C PRO A 41 -19.48 -18.61 12.11
N ARG A 42 -19.56 -17.92 10.96
CA ARG A 42 -20.83 -17.68 10.23
C ARG A 42 -20.85 -18.36 8.86
N SER A 43 -20.03 -19.39 8.67
CA SER A 43 -19.97 -20.16 7.42
C SER A 43 -20.04 -21.64 7.71
N SER A 44 -20.93 -22.32 7.00
CA SER A 44 -20.99 -23.80 7.01
C SER A 44 -20.00 -24.41 6.00
N VAL A 45 -19.35 -23.58 5.19
CA VAL A 45 -18.41 -24.02 4.15
C VAL A 45 -17.00 -23.86 4.68
N PRO A 46 -16.13 -24.89 4.55
CA PRO A 46 -14.72 -24.76 4.91
C PRO A 46 -14.01 -23.76 3.99
N ALA A 47 -13.02 -23.08 4.54
CA ALA A 47 -12.18 -22.14 3.81
C ALA A 47 -10.74 -22.65 3.70
N SER A 48 -10.10 -22.26 2.60
CA SER A 48 -8.70 -22.51 2.30
C SER A 48 -8.07 -21.24 1.72
N LEU A 49 -6.76 -21.23 1.48
CA LEU A 49 -6.11 -20.17 0.73
C LEU A 49 -5.93 -20.60 -0.72
N ASN A 50 -6.15 -19.67 -1.65
CA ASN A 50 -5.78 -19.86 -3.04
C ASN A 50 -4.28 -19.54 -3.26
N SER A 51 -3.77 -19.74 -4.49
CA SER A 51 -2.37 -19.48 -4.85
C SER A 51 -1.91 -18.03 -4.66
N GLN A 52 -2.85 -17.09 -4.57
CA GLN A 52 -2.60 -15.66 -4.33
C GLN A 52 -2.71 -15.28 -2.85
N GLY A 53 -2.91 -16.24 -1.94
CA GLY A 53 -3.07 -15.98 -0.51
C GLY A 53 -4.41 -15.35 -0.11
N ASN A 54 -5.42 -15.44 -0.98
CA ASN A 54 -6.78 -14.99 -0.69
C ASN A 54 -7.60 -16.10 -0.05
N VAL A 55 -8.56 -15.74 0.79
CA VAL A 55 -9.46 -16.70 1.45
C VAL A 55 -10.50 -17.19 0.45
N LYS A 56 -10.42 -18.48 0.12
CA LYS A 56 -11.35 -19.17 -0.78
C LYS A 56 -12.31 -20.02 0.05
N PHE A 57 -13.58 -19.76 -0.08
CA PHE A 57 -14.67 -20.68 0.28
C PHE A 57 -14.91 -21.63 -0.91
N ASP A 58 -15.94 -22.41 -0.94
CA ASP A 58 -16.16 -23.34 -2.06
C ASP A 58 -16.02 -22.63 -3.43
N SER A 59 -16.93 -21.73 -3.75
CA SER A 59 -16.92 -20.95 -4.98
C SER A 59 -16.49 -19.48 -4.79
N PRO A 60 -16.99 -18.77 -3.75
CA PRO A 60 -16.59 -17.38 -3.53
C PRO A 60 -15.16 -17.21 -2.99
N VAL A 61 -14.52 -16.12 -3.39
CA VAL A 61 -13.19 -15.73 -2.89
C VAL A 61 -13.28 -14.36 -2.23
N ALA A 62 -12.88 -14.29 -0.97
CA ALA A 62 -12.64 -13.03 -0.29
C ALA A 62 -11.18 -12.61 -0.51
N THR A 63 -10.96 -11.68 -1.43
CA THR A 63 -9.61 -11.19 -1.71
C THR A 63 -9.15 -10.23 -0.61
N LYS A 64 -7.85 -10.30 -0.27
CA LYS A 64 -7.24 -9.43 0.72
C LYS A 64 -7.54 -7.95 0.45
N GLU A 65 -7.40 -7.53 -0.80
CA GLU A 65 -7.67 -6.16 -1.23
C GLU A 65 -9.11 -5.73 -0.91
N LYS A 66 -10.11 -6.54 -1.25
CA LYS A 66 -11.52 -6.22 -1.02
C LYS A 66 -11.87 -6.20 0.47
N VAL A 67 -11.31 -7.11 1.26
CA VAL A 67 -11.47 -7.08 2.72
C VAL A 67 -10.83 -5.83 3.32
N TYR A 68 -9.69 -5.40 2.79
CA TYR A 68 -9.02 -4.18 3.21
C TYR A 68 -9.81 -2.90 2.86
N LEU A 69 -10.39 -2.83 1.64
CA LEU A 69 -11.27 -1.72 1.27
C LEU A 69 -12.48 -1.63 2.20
N LEU A 70 -13.11 -2.78 2.48
CA LEU A 70 -14.22 -2.84 3.43
C LEU A 70 -13.82 -2.44 4.84
N TYR A 71 -12.62 -2.82 5.29
CA TYR A 71 -12.05 -2.42 6.58
C TYR A 71 -11.88 -0.90 6.69
N LYS A 72 -11.48 -0.23 5.61
CA LYS A 72 -11.37 1.22 5.54
C LYS A 72 -12.72 1.95 5.44
N GLY A 73 -13.81 1.23 5.26
CA GLY A 73 -15.14 1.81 5.05
C GLY A 73 -15.34 2.40 3.65
N GLU A 74 -14.53 1.99 2.68
CA GLU A 74 -14.69 2.40 1.29
C GLU A 74 -15.82 1.61 0.64
N ASP A 75 -16.72 2.31 -0.08
CA ASP A 75 -17.81 1.66 -0.83
C ASP A 75 -17.23 0.94 -2.04
N THR A 76 -17.38 -0.35 -2.04
CA THR A 76 -16.68 -1.22 -3.00
C THR A 76 -17.58 -1.86 -4.03
N ASN A 77 -18.91 -1.66 -3.96
CA ASN A 77 -19.87 -2.32 -4.86
C ASN A 77 -19.54 -3.82 -5.06
N LEU A 78 -19.19 -4.52 -3.97
CA LEU A 78 -18.54 -5.82 -4.00
C LEU A 78 -19.52 -6.94 -4.32
N LYS A 79 -19.26 -7.62 -5.42
CA LYS A 79 -19.85 -8.95 -5.63
C LYS A 79 -19.40 -9.89 -4.49
N TYR A 80 -20.36 -10.56 -3.82
CA TYR A 80 -20.11 -11.45 -2.66
C TYR A 80 -19.61 -10.73 -1.39
N GLU A 81 -20.05 -9.50 -1.13
CA GLU A 81 -19.71 -8.71 0.07
C GLU A 81 -19.90 -9.48 1.39
N THR A 82 -20.87 -10.39 1.45
CA THR A 82 -21.13 -11.23 2.62
C THR A 82 -19.90 -12.01 3.07
N TYR A 83 -19.12 -12.57 2.14
CA TYR A 83 -17.92 -13.34 2.49
C TYR A 83 -16.77 -12.47 2.95
N GLN A 84 -16.61 -11.26 2.36
CA GLN A 84 -15.64 -10.30 2.85
C GLN A 84 -15.98 -9.82 4.27
N LYS A 85 -17.28 -9.61 4.56
CA LYS A 85 -17.74 -9.25 5.92
C LYS A 85 -17.48 -10.38 6.92
N ILE A 86 -17.75 -11.64 6.57
CA ILE A 86 -17.45 -12.79 7.42
C ILE A 86 -15.96 -12.83 7.79
N VAL A 87 -15.07 -12.61 6.81
CA VAL A 87 -13.62 -12.58 7.04
C VAL A 87 -13.24 -11.39 7.92
N LEU A 88 -13.74 -10.19 7.62
CA LEU A 88 -13.45 -8.98 8.38
C LEU A 88 -13.92 -9.08 9.84
N ASP A 89 -15.16 -9.50 10.05
CA ASP A 89 -15.73 -9.66 11.40
C ASP A 89 -14.89 -10.66 12.21
N HIS A 90 -14.53 -11.78 11.60
CA HIS A 90 -13.71 -12.78 12.27
C HIS A 90 -12.29 -12.28 12.58
N MET A 91 -11.70 -11.45 11.71
CA MET A 91 -10.42 -10.81 12.01
C MET A 91 -10.52 -9.87 13.22
N LYS A 92 -11.63 -9.14 13.36
CA LYS A 92 -11.88 -8.28 14.53
C LYS A 92 -12.09 -9.12 15.81
N GLU A 93 -12.88 -10.17 15.73
CA GLU A 93 -13.24 -11.00 16.89
C GLU A 93 -12.08 -11.87 17.40
N SER A 94 -11.24 -12.41 16.50
CA SER A 94 -10.30 -13.49 16.84
C SER A 94 -8.82 -13.15 16.60
N TYR A 95 -8.50 -12.17 15.76
CA TYR A 95 -7.13 -11.86 15.36
C TYR A 95 -6.67 -10.44 15.75
N GLY A 96 -7.49 -9.75 16.58
CA GLY A 96 -7.14 -8.46 17.16
C GLY A 96 -7.08 -7.32 16.14
N LEU A 97 -7.84 -7.42 15.04
CA LEU A 97 -7.97 -6.32 14.10
C LEU A 97 -8.68 -5.14 14.79
N CYS A 98 -7.99 -4.01 14.88
CA CYS A 98 -8.57 -2.78 15.44
C CYS A 98 -9.47 -2.07 14.42
N ASP A 99 -10.23 -1.07 14.85
CA ASP A 99 -10.94 -0.21 13.92
C ASP A 99 -9.97 0.65 13.15
N TYR A 100 -10.24 0.84 11.86
CA TYR A 100 -9.41 1.68 11.00
C TYR A 100 -9.56 3.15 11.38
N VAL A 101 -8.44 3.82 11.57
CA VAL A 101 -8.37 5.26 11.72
C VAL A 101 -7.48 5.80 10.63
N SER A 102 -8.06 6.61 9.74
CA SER A 102 -7.28 7.24 8.68
C SER A 102 -6.21 8.17 9.29
N PRO A 103 -4.97 8.07 8.86
CA PRO A 103 -3.94 8.98 9.32
C PRO A 103 -4.24 10.42 8.87
N MET A 104 -3.97 11.38 9.73
CA MET A 104 -3.94 12.79 9.35
C MET A 104 -2.66 13.07 8.55
N ILE A 105 -2.78 13.84 7.49
CA ILE A 105 -1.63 14.25 6.67
C ILE A 105 -1.13 15.59 7.19
N ASN A 106 0.08 15.60 7.72
CA ASN A 106 0.78 16.84 8.10
C ASN A 106 1.67 17.30 6.95
N THR A 107 1.19 18.27 6.19
CA THR A 107 1.88 18.85 5.04
C THR A 107 2.98 19.86 5.41
N ASP A 108 3.09 20.26 6.68
CA ASP A 108 4.05 21.26 7.14
C ASP A 108 5.48 20.69 7.24
N LYS A 109 5.62 19.36 7.34
CA LYS A 109 6.92 18.70 7.34
C LYS A 109 7.57 18.81 5.96
N LYS A 110 8.74 19.44 5.91
CA LYS A 110 9.55 19.62 4.69
C LYS A 110 10.76 18.71 4.74
N PHE A 111 11.09 18.12 3.60
CA PHE A 111 12.24 17.23 3.44
C PHE A 111 13.16 17.78 2.36
N VAL A 112 14.47 17.72 2.58
CA VAL A 112 15.48 18.21 1.65
C VAL A 112 16.35 17.05 1.21
N PHE A 113 16.44 16.83 -0.09
CA PHE A 113 17.35 15.87 -0.70
C PHE A 113 18.47 16.63 -1.40
N ILE A 114 19.70 16.46 -0.92
CA ILE A 114 20.87 17.17 -1.42
C ILE A 114 21.63 16.24 -2.39
N ILE A 115 21.95 16.76 -3.56
CA ILE A 115 22.76 16.08 -4.57
C ILE A 115 24.03 16.89 -4.75
N ASP A 116 25.16 16.35 -4.27
CA ASP A 116 26.44 17.00 -4.40
C ASP A 116 27.02 16.78 -5.79
N GLU A 117 27.59 17.83 -6.37
CA GLU A 117 28.21 17.80 -7.71
C GLU A 117 27.27 17.27 -8.81
N ILE A 118 26.04 17.77 -8.85
CA ILE A 118 24.98 17.29 -9.77
C ILE A 118 25.37 17.36 -11.25
N ASN A 119 26.32 18.25 -11.59
CA ASN A 119 26.88 18.46 -12.94
C ASN A 119 27.84 17.34 -13.38
N ARG A 120 28.34 16.49 -12.47
CA ARG A 120 29.19 15.35 -12.82
C ARG A 120 28.45 14.17 -13.42
N GLY A 121 27.13 14.14 -13.30
CA GLY A 121 26.27 13.11 -13.86
C GLY A 121 25.29 13.65 -14.89
N GLU A 122 24.82 12.79 -15.78
CA GLU A 122 23.71 13.13 -16.65
C GLU A 122 22.40 13.06 -15.84
N ILE A 123 21.86 14.22 -15.47
CA ILE A 123 20.65 14.34 -14.62
C ILE A 123 19.48 13.54 -15.18
N SER A 124 19.31 13.57 -16.50
CA SER A 124 18.27 12.80 -17.19
C SER A 124 18.43 11.27 -17.02
N LYS A 125 19.67 10.77 -16.93
CA LYS A 125 19.93 9.35 -16.65
C LYS A 125 19.76 9.02 -15.18
N ILE A 126 20.09 9.94 -14.26
CA ILE A 126 19.94 9.74 -12.81
C ILE A 126 18.47 9.68 -12.43
N PHE A 127 17.67 10.59 -12.94
CA PHE A 127 16.23 10.67 -12.62
C PHE A 127 15.34 9.92 -13.61
N GLY A 128 15.84 9.66 -14.84
CA GLY A 128 15.09 8.92 -15.87
C GLY A 128 13.68 9.49 -16.06
N GLU A 129 12.70 8.61 -15.88
CA GLU A 129 11.26 8.95 -16.01
C GLU A 129 10.78 9.98 -14.99
N LEU A 130 11.50 10.14 -13.88
CA LEU A 130 11.18 11.11 -12.82
C LEU A 130 11.66 12.52 -13.12
N PHE A 131 12.37 12.73 -14.24
CA PHE A 131 12.95 14.04 -14.56
C PHE A 131 11.89 15.15 -14.60
N PHE A 132 10.72 14.87 -15.18
CA PHE A 132 9.61 15.82 -15.22
C PHE A 132 9.00 16.10 -13.84
N SER A 133 9.01 15.09 -12.96
CA SER A 133 8.47 15.23 -11.59
C SER A 133 9.37 16.07 -10.67
N ILE A 134 10.56 16.47 -11.11
CA ILE A 134 11.42 17.42 -10.39
C ILE A 134 10.78 18.81 -10.39
N ASP A 135 10.13 19.19 -11.48
CA ASP A 135 9.42 20.46 -11.59
C ASP A 135 8.27 20.51 -10.55
N PRO A 136 8.18 21.58 -9.75
CA PRO A 136 7.10 21.75 -8.78
C PRO A 136 5.69 21.60 -9.36
N GLY A 137 5.49 21.94 -10.64
CA GLY A 137 4.21 21.82 -11.33
C GLY A 137 3.75 20.36 -11.54
N TYR A 138 4.68 19.41 -11.51
CA TYR A 138 4.43 17.98 -11.74
C TYR A 138 4.68 17.12 -10.50
N ARG A 139 4.72 17.73 -9.30
CA ARG A 139 4.84 16.99 -8.05
C ARG A 139 3.50 16.51 -7.51
N GLY A 140 3.56 15.55 -6.60
CA GLY A 140 2.37 14.93 -6.01
C GLY A 140 1.74 13.86 -6.93
N GLU A 141 0.59 13.36 -6.54
CA GLU A 141 -0.10 12.26 -7.24
C GLU A 141 -0.44 12.59 -8.70
N LYS A 142 -0.70 13.85 -9.02
CA LYS A 142 -0.98 14.31 -10.39
C LYS A 142 0.19 14.12 -11.36
N GLY A 143 1.42 14.09 -10.85
CA GLY A 143 2.65 13.86 -11.62
C GLY A 143 3.21 12.46 -11.43
N SER A 144 2.38 11.50 -11.04
CA SER A 144 2.80 10.11 -10.84
C SER A 144 3.16 9.43 -12.15
N VAL A 145 4.24 8.65 -12.14
CA VAL A 145 4.75 7.89 -13.28
C VAL A 145 4.87 6.42 -12.93
N SER A 146 4.64 5.54 -13.91
CA SER A 146 4.98 4.13 -13.80
C SER A 146 6.48 3.99 -14.07
N THR A 147 7.23 3.44 -13.12
CA THR A 147 8.66 3.23 -13.31
C THR A 147 8.92 1.96 -14.12
N GLN A 148 10.06 1.88 -14.81
CA GLN A 148 10.48 0.66 -15.53
C GLN A 148 10.50 -0.58 -14.64
N TYR A 149 10.80 -0.42 -13.35
CA TYR A 149 10.77 -1.52 -12.38
C TYR A 149 9.34 -2.00 -12.10
N ALA A 150 8.35 -1.11 -12.08
CA ALA A 150 6.95 -1.50 -11.96
C ALA A 150 6.51 -2.32 -13.18
N ASN A 151 6.90 -1.92 -14.38
CA ASN A 151 6.61 -2.64 -15.62
C ASN A 151 7.28 -4.02 -15.67
N LEU A 152 8.50 -4.17 -15.11
CA LEU A 152 9.20 -5.47 -15.05
C LEU A 152 8.58 -6.45 -14.06
N HIS A 153 7.88 -5.96 -13.04
CA HIS A 153 7.25 -6.78 -12.01
C HIS A 153 5.73 -6.85 -12.13
N GLU A 154 5.16 -6.34 -13.26
CA GLU A 154 3.71 -6.32 -13.52
C GLU A 154 2.92 -5.70 -12.36
N THR A 155 3.49 -4.69 -11.70
CA THR A 155 2.81 -3.95 -10.62
C THR A 155 2.31 -2.61 -11.16
N ASP A 156 1.09 -2.23 -10.78
CA ASP A 156 0.52 -0.89 -11.06
C ASP A 156 1.09 0.20 -10.14
N GLU A 157 2.25 -0.05 -9.52
CA GLU A 157 2.85 0.85 -8.56
C GLU A 157 3.33 2.14 -9.24
N LYS A 158 2.59 3.21 -9.03
CA LYS A 158 2.96 4.55 -9.48
C LYS A 158 3.84 5.22 -8.45
N PHE A 159 4.81 5.98 -8.92
CA PHE A 159 5.71 6.75 -8.09
C PHE A 159 5.61 8.25 -8.42
N TYR A 160 5.68 9.09 -7.40
CA TYR A 160 5.74 10.55 -7.55
C TYR A 160 6.71 11.17 -6.54
N ILE A 161 7.17 12.37 -6.82
CA ILE A 161 7.92 13.20 -5.88
C ILE A 161 6.91 14.01 -5.06
N PRO A 162 6.86 13.86 -3.72
CA PRO A 162 5.93 14.61 -2.90
C PRO A 162 6.17 16.12 -2.95
N GLU A 163 5.13 16.92 -2.80
CA GLU A 163 5.22 18.39 -2.88
C GLU A 163 6.09 19.00 -1.77
N ASN A 164 6.23 18.32 -0.64
CA ASN A 164 7.05 18.72 0.51
C ASN A 164 8.51 18.28 0.42
N VAL A 165 8.93 17.66 -0.67
CA VAL A 165 10.35 17.30 -0.95
C VAL A 165 11.01 18.40 -1.76
N TYR A 166 12.10 18.92 -1.25
CA TYR A 166 12.94 19.92 -1.92
C TYR A 166 14.22 19.26 -2.41
N LEU A 167 14.62 19.57 -3.63
CA LEU A 167 15.86 19.09 -4.25
C LEU A 167 16.86 20.25 -4.32
N ILE A 168 18.04 20.03 -3.79
CA ILE A 168 19.15 20.99 -3.83
C ILE A 168 20.33 20.30 -4.52
N GLY A 169 20.81 20.87 -5.62
CA GLY A 169 22.02 20.43 -6.30
C GLY A 169 23.18 21.41 -6.04
N THR A 170 24.37 20.90 -5.72
CA THR A 170 25.60 21.69 -5.73
C THR A 170 26.33 21.45 -7.04
N MET A 171 27.08 22.46 -7.50
CA MET A 171 27.95 22.38 -8.67
C MET A 171 29.30 23.03 -8.33
N ASN A 172 30.38 22.42 -8.81
CA ASN A 172 31.68 23.06 -8.84
C ASN A 172 31.95 23.52 -10.28
N ASP A 173 32.36 24.78 -10.44
CA ASP A 173 32.81 25.37 -11.71
C ASP A 173 34.22 24.88 -12.07
#